data_f88eaac153fc8cf95d4692db864b483e
#
_entry.id   f88eaac153fc8cf95d4692db864b483e
#
_cell.length_a   1.000
_cell.length_b   1.000
_cell.length_c   1.000
_cell.angle_alpha   90.00
_cell.angle_beta   90.00
_cell.angle_gamma   90.00
#
_symmetry.space_group_name_H-M   'P 1'
#
loop_
_entity.id
_entity.type
_entity.pdbx_description
1 polymer ?
#
loop_
_entity_poly.entity_id
_entity_poly.type
_entity_poly.pdbx_seq_one_letter_code
_entity_poly.pdbx_strand_id
1 'polypeptide(L)'
;ILSPITDIIPAEELDAYMDNTIEAATYKGTVYQLPIYYETLLFMYNRLYMKDEEVPATTEELYGYMQENTRGGHYGFVEQHSTPYYAAGWINGFGGYILNDAGEPGLNLPETEEALAYHKKFVDLMPGETEYATVNTLFKEGMAHATIAGPWLIPTVRESGMDVGIASMPVIDETGKPIAPYMGVQGVQVLKNAAENKKDAVEQVLRVLMKDEVGIALAQASGCAPARENCYSYEEVNGDEVVMAMKE
;
A
#
# COMPACT_ATOMS: atom_id res chain seq x y z
N ILE A 1 6.21 8.18 -26.13
CA ILE A 1 5.21 7.10 -26.19
C ILE A 1 3.89 7.57 -25.57
N LEU A 2 3.95 8.29 -24.41
CA LEU A 2 2.77 8.85 -23.73
C LEU A 2 2.50 10.30 -24.15
N SER A 3 1.24 10.72 -24.09
CA SER A 3 0.80 12.11 -24.19
C SER A 3 0.57 12.66 -22.80
N PRO A 4 0.91 13.94 -22.53
CA PRO A 4 0.50 14.61 -21.31
C PRO A 4 -1.02 14.53 -21.11
N ILE A 5 -1.47 14.31 -19.89
CA ILE A 5 -2.91 14.35 -19.56
C ILE A 5 -3.47 15.75 -19.80
N THR A 6 -2.67 16.79 -19.53
CA THR A 6 -3.06 18.20 -19.71
C THR A 6 -3.24 18.63 -21.16
N ASP A 7 -2.85 17.82 -22.15
CA ASP A 7 -3.18 18.04 -23.57
C ASP A 7 -4.66 17.71 -23.87
N ILE A 8 -5.34 17.02 -22.94
CA ILE A 8 -6.71 16.50 -23.13
C ILE A 8 -7.64 17.07 -22.05
N ILE A 9 -7.21 17.02 -20.78
CA ILE A 9 -7.98 17.52 -19.62
C ILE A 9 -7.33 18.82 -19.15
N PRO A 10 -8.10 19.90 -18.92
CA PRO A 10 -7.60 21.14 -18.34
C PRO A 10 -6.86 20.91 -17.02
N ALA A 11 -5.73 21.61 -16.83
CA ALA A 11 -4.88 21.41 -15.65
C ALA A 11 -5.63 21.71 -14.34
N GLU A 12 -6.51 22.71 -14.34
CA GLU A 12 -7.33 23.08 -13.18
C GLU A 12 -8.33 22.00 -12.73
N GLU A 13 -8.67 21.06 -13.59
CA GLU A 13 -9.51 19.92 -13.20
C GLU A 13 -8.73 18.86 -12.42
N LEU A 14 -7.40 18.90 -12.47
CA LEU A 14 -6.53 18.01 -11.68
C LEU A 14 -6.38 18.49 -10.23
N ASP A 15 -6.74 19.73 -9.90
CA ASP A 15 -6.77 20.26 -8.53
C ASP A 15 -7.78 19.53 -7.61
N ALA A 16 -8.67 18.72 -8.20
CA ALA A 16 -9.61 17.88 -7.46
C ALA A 16 -9.00 16.55 -6.96
N TYR A 17 -7.74 16.31 -7.25
CA TYR A 17 -7.00 15.11 -6.84
C TYR A 17 -6.07 15.41 -5.68
N MET A 18 -5.78 14.39 -4.88
CA MET A 18 -4.81 14.49 -3.79
C MET A 18 -3.42 14.81 -4.34
N ASP A 19 -2.73 15.81 -3.75
CA ASP A 19 -1.43 16.31 -4.22
C ASP A 19 -0.40 15.20 -4.42
N ASN A 20 -0.29 14.26 -3.48
CA ASN A 20 0.63 13.14 -3.55
C ASN A 20 0.36 12.21 -4.74
N THR A 21 -0.90 12.07 -5.18
CA THR A 21 -1.25 11.25 -6.35
C THR A 21 -0.89 11.95 -7.65
N ILE A 22 -1.01 13.28 -7.72
CA ILE A 22 -0.56 14.09 -8.85
C ILE A 22 0.97 14.12 -8.92
N GLU A 23 1.66 14.23 -7.78
CA GLU A 23 3.12 14.17 -7.72
C GLU A 23 3.63 12.84 -8.29
N ALA A 24 3.07 11.71 -7.85
CA ALA A 24 3.41 10.38 -8.37
C ALA A 24 3.10 10.19 -9.87
N ALA A 25 2.09 10.92 -10.39
CA ALA A 25 1.71 10.92 -11.80
C ALA A 25 2.55 11.85 -12.68
N THR A 26 3.45 12.63 -12.06
CA THR A 26 4.23 13.69 -12.72
C THR A 26 5.66 13.22 -13.03
N TYR A 27 6.08 13.40 -14.26
CA TYR A 27 7.46 13.18 -14.67
C TYR A 27 8.04 14.46 -15.28
N LYS A 28 9.13 14.98 -14.69
CA LYS A 28 9.80 16.22 -15.10
C LYS A 28 8.84 17.41 -15.27
N GLY A 29 7.94 17.59 -14.31
CA GLY A 29 6.98 18.68 -14.27
C GLY A 29 5.78 18.52 -15.20
N THR A 30 5.57 17.34 -15.81
CA THR A 30 4.45 17.05 -16.70
C THR A 30 3.65 15.87 -16.20
N VAL A 31 2.33 16.01 -16.09
CA VAL A 31 1.43 14.93 -15.67
C VAL A 31 1.15 13.99 -16.83
N TYR A 32 1.52 12.72 -16.70
CA TYR A 32 1.35 11.68 -17.72
C TYR A 32 0.32 10.61 -17.38
N GLN A 33 -0.19 10.62 -16.16
CA GLN A 33 -1.18 9.66 -15.67
C GLN A 33 -2.36 10.41 -15.07
N LEU A 34 -3.58 9.99 -15.35
CA LEU A 34 -4.76 10.37 -14.58
C LEU A 34 -4.85 9.42 -13.40
N PRO A 35 -4.59 9.86 -12.16
CA PRO A 35 -4.71 9.00 -11.00
C PRO A 35 -6.16 8.54 -10.81
N ILE A 36 -6.38 7.28 -10.48
CA ILE A 36 -7.73 6.75 -10.20
C ILE A 36 -7.84 6.40 -8.72
N TYR A 37 -6.86 5.67 -8.21
CA TYR A 37 -6.76 5.29 -6.80
C TYR A 37 -5.30 5.14 -6.39
N TYR A 38 -5.07 5.09 -5.10
CA TYR A 38 -3.79 4.70 -4.54
C TYR A 38 -3.96 3.57 -3.53
N GLU A 39 -2.86 2.92 -3.22
CA GLU A 39 -2.80 1.81 -2.29
C GLU A 39 -1.43 1.79 -1.59
N THR A 40 -1.41 1.28 -0.39
CA THR A 40 -0.18 0.99 0.36
C THR A 40 -0.31 -0.33 1.09
N LEU A 41 0.80 -0.85 1.62
CA LEU A 41 0.73 -2.02 2.49
C LEU A 41 0.15 -1.61 3.84
N LEU A 42 -0.62 -2.52 4.44
CA LEU A 42 -1.32 -2.34 5.71
C LEU A 42 -0.90 -3.45 6.67
N PHE A 43 -0.89 -3.16 7.96
CA PHE A 43 -0.80 -4.18 8.99
C PHE A 43 -2.17 -4.82 9.18
N MET A 44 -2.29 -6.10 8.84
CA MET A 44 -3.53 -6.88 8.91
C MET A 44 -3.38 -7.96 9.96
N TYR A 45 -4.44 -8.21 10.73
CA TYR A 45 -4.44 -9.23 11.77
C TYR A 45 -5.76 -9.98 11.83
N ASN A 46 -5.71 -11.22 12.26
CA ASN A 46 -6.88 -12.07 12.47
C ASN A 46 -7.40 -11.87 13.91
N ARG A 47 -8.60 -11.27 14.05
CA ARG A 47 -9.23 -10.99 15.36
C ARG A 47 -9.52 -12.25 16.20
N LEU A 48 -9.42 -13.44 15.59
CA LEU A 48 -9.49 -14.71 16.34
C LEU A 48 -8.28 -14.89 17.28
N TYR A 49 -7.10 -14.42 16.87
CA TYR A 49 -5.83 -14.63 17.58
C TYR A 49 -5.27 -13.37 18.23
N MET A 50 -5.54 -12.20 17.66
CA MET A 50 -5.06 -10.91 18.13
C MET A 50 -6.25 -9.96 18.23
N LYS A 51 -6.59 -9.51 19.44
CA LYS A 51 -7.66 -8.54 19.63
C LYS A 51 -7.16 -7.13 19.33
N ASP A 52 -8.08 -6.20 19.07
CA ASP A 52 -7.75 -4.83 18.71
C ASP A 52 -6.84 -4.14 19.74
N GLU A 53 -7.03 -4.43 21.03
CA GLU A 53 -6.21 -3.92 22.15
C GLU A 53 -4.85 -4.62 22.31
N GLU A 54 -4.63 -5.73 21.61
CA GLU A 54 -3.38 -6.53 21.63
C GLU A 54 -2.50 -6.27 20.41
N VAL A 55 -2.96 -5.41 19.49
CA VAL A 55 -2.20 -5.10 18.26
C VAL A 55 -0.91 -4.37 18.64
N PRO A 56 0.26 -4.88 18.22
CA PRO A 56 1.53 -4.27 18.52
C PRO A 56 1.64 -2.83 17.96
N ALA A 57 1.89 -1.86 18.82
CA ALA A 57 2.11 -0.48 18.44
C ALA A 57 3.56 -0.22 18.02
N THR A 58 4.49 -1.06 18.50
CA THR A 58 5.93 -0.95 18.20
C THR A 58 6.48 -2.26 17.66
N THR A 59 7.66 -2.17 17.05
CA THR A 59 8.34 -3.37 16.52
C THR A 59 8.88 -4.26 17.64
N GLU A 60 9.20 -3.73 18.81
CA GLU A 60 9.59 -4.56 19.97
C GLU A 60 8.40 -5.39 20.49
N GLU A 61 7.22 -4.78 20.58
CA GLU A 61 5.98 -5.49 20.92
C GLU A 61 5.64 -6.55 19.89
N LEU A 62 5.78 -6.23 18.59
CA LEU A 62 5.58 -7.20 17.50
C LEU A 62 6.56 -8.38 17.63
N TYR A 63 7.82 -8.11 17.90
CA TYR A 63 8.83 -9.16 18.07
C TYR A 63 8.52 -10.07 19.26
N GLY A 64 8.14 -9.49 20.39
CA GLY A 64 7.68 -10.23 21.57
C GLY A 64 6.48 -11.12 21.26
N TYR A 65 5.48 -10.57 20.57
CA TYR A 65 4.30 -11.32 20.14
C TYR A 65 4.68 -12.51 19.22
N MET A 66 5.61 -12.29 18.28
CA MET A 66 6.11 -13.35 17.39
C MET A 66 6.81 -14.46 18.17
N GLN A 67 7.66 -14.12 19.15
CA GLN A 67 8.37 -15.12 19.98
C GLN A 67 7.40 -16.01 20.76
N GLU A 68 6.31 -15.45 21.26
CA GLU A 68 5.32 -16.19 22.04
C GLU A 68 4.40 -17.05 21.17
N ASN A 69 4.10 -16.61 19.95
CA ASN A 69 3.05 -17.20 19.12
C ASN A 69 3.57 -17.99 17.91
N THR A 70 4.88 -17.98 17.62
CA THR A 70 5.47 -18.77 16.53
C THR A 70 5.86 -20.15 17.03
N ARG A 71 4.96 -21.14 16.81
CA ARG A 71 5.18 -22.53 17.22
C ARG A 71 4.21 -23.49 16.53
N GLY A 72 4.63 -24.74 16.34
CA GLY A 72 3.73 -25.79 15.84
C GLY A 72 3.20 -25.56 14.44
N GLY A 73 3.92 -24.82 13.60
CA GLY A 73 3.50 -24.46 12.25
C GLY A 73 2.63 -23.21 12.18
N HIS A 74 2.37 -22.54 13.32
CA HIS A 74 1.73 -21.22 13.37
C HIS A 74 2.78 -20.13 13.54
N TYR A 75 2.49 -18.95 13.06
CA TYR A 75 3.35 -17.77 13.07
C TYR A 75 2.62 -16.58 13.66
N GLY A 76 3.24 -15.88 14.61
CA GLY A 76 2.68 -14.64 15.15
C GLY A 76 2.54 -13.54 14.07
N PHE A 77 3.48 -13.51 13.14
CA PHE A 77 3.49 -12.58 12.01
C PHE A 77 4.26 -13.19 10.83
N VAL A 78 3.81 -12.88 9.61
CA VAL A 78 4.51 -13.23 8.37
C VAL A 78 4.44 -12.06 7.39
N GLU A 79 5.46 -11.93 6.54
CA GLU A 79 5.43 -11.00 5.41
C GLU A 79 6.28 -11.53 4.25
N GLN A 80 6.15 -10.93 3.08
CA GLN A 80 6.92 -11.27 1.89
C GLN A 80 8.32 -10.62 1.94
N HIS A 81 9.10 -10.94 2.97
CA HIS A 81 10.35 -10.28 3.35
C HIS A 81 11.47 -10.32 2.29
N SER A 82 11.41 -11.22 1.31
CA SER A 82 12.42 -11.36 0.24
C SER A 82 12.14 -10.47 -0.97
N THR A 83 11.03 -9.73 -0.97
CA THR A 83 10.65 -8.84 -2.07
C THR A 83 10.94 -7.39 -1.71
N PRO A 84 11.71 -6.63 -2.51
CA PRO A 84 12.06 -5.24 -2.20
C PRO A 84 10.86 -4.33 -1.90
N TYR A 85 9.74 -4.56 -2.56
CA TYR A 85 8.51 -3.80 -2.33
C TYR A 85 8.00 -3.90 -0.88
N TYR A 86 8.07 -5.09 -0.26
CA TYR A 86 7.66 -5.29 1.14
C TYR A 86 8.76 -4.87 2.13
N ALA A 87 10.02 -5.18 1.81
CA ALA A 87 11.15 -4.79 2.66
C ALA A 87 11.40 -3.28 2.68
N ALA A 88 10.95 -2.55 1.66
CA ALA A 88 11.13 -1.09 1.58
C ALA A 88 10.56 -0.36 2.78
N GLY A 89 9.46 -0.82 3.36
CA GLY A 89 8.87 -0.19 4.55
C GLY A 89 9.83 -0.11 5.74
N TRP A 90 10.59 -1.18 5.97
CA TRP A 90 11.64 -1.22 7.00
C TRP A 90 12.79 -0.28 6.68
N ILE A 91 13.26 -0.29 5.42
CA ILE A 91 14.34 0.58 4.93
C ILE A 91 13.96 2.06 5.12
N ASN A 92 12.77 2.45 4.67
CA ASN A 92 12.28 3.81 4.76
C ASN A 92 12.12 4.27 6.22
N GLY A 93 11.64 3.39 7.10
CA GLY A 93 11.49 3.65 8.53
C GLY A 93 12.82 3.92 9.25
N PHE A 94 13.93 3.41 8.73
CA PHE A 94 15.29 3.74 9.19
C PHE A 94 15.85 5.01 8.53
N GLY A 95 15.18 5.55 7.51
CA GLY A 95 15.67 6.71 6.75
C GLY A 95 16.57 6.36 5.57
N GLY A 96 16.70 5.06 5.27
CA GLY A 96 17.29 4.57 4.02
C GLY A 96 16.30 4.68 2.86
N TYR A 97 16.73 4.29 1.68
CA TYR A 97 15.88 4.24 0.48
C TYR A 97 16.42 3.26 -0.56
N ILE A 98 15.60 2.84 -1.50
CA ILE A 98 16.04 2.01 -2.64
C ILE A 98 16.56 2.89 -3.76
N LEU A 99 15.78 3.90 -4.17
CA LEU A 99 16.15 4.94 -5.15
C LEU A 99 15.68 6.30 -4.63
N ASN A 100 16.50 7.34 -4.80
CA ASN A 100 16.10 8.72 -4.53
C ASN A 100 15.53 9.40 -5.79
N ASP A 101 15.07 10.65 -5.66
CA ASP A 101 14.47 11.43 -6.76
C ASP A 101 15.45 11.70 -7.91
N ALA A 102 16.76 11.63 -7.67
CA ALA A 102 17.79 11.73 -8.68
C ALA A 102 18.03 10.39 -9.42
N GLY A 103 17.37 9.30 -8.97
CA GLY A 103 17.56 7.95 -9.51
C GLY A 103 18.83 7.27 -8.99
N GLU A 104 19.40 7.74 -7.90
CA GLU A 104 20.59 7.15 -7.28
C GLU A 104 20.20 6.05 -6.30
N PRO A 105 20.85 4.88 -6.34
CA PRO A 105 20.53 3.78 -5.41
C PRO A 105 21.07 4.05 -4.00
N GLY A 106 20.26 3.75 -2.99
CA GLY A 106 20.60 3.90 -1.56
C GLY A 106 20.85 2.57 -0.83
N LEU A 107 21.04 1.48 -1.56
CA LEU A 107 21.17 0.15 -0.96
C LEU A 107 22.48 -0.06 -0.17
N ASN A 108 23.45 0.81 -0.34
CA ASN A 108 24.75 0.81 0.36
C ASN A 108 24.84 1.89 1.45
N LEU A 109 23.73 2.52 1.81
CA LEU A 109 23.70 3.49 2.91
C LEU A 109 23.74 2.77 4.26
N PRO A 110 24.39 3.35 5.28
CA PRO A 110 24.38 2.80 6.64
C PRO A 110 22.96 2.54 7.17
N GLU A 111 22.04 3.46 6.93
CA GLU A 111 20.63 3.37 7.35
C GLU A 111 19.92 2.17 6.70
N THR A 112 20.25 1.87 5.44
CA THR A 112 19.70 0.68 4.75
C THR A 112 20.30 -0.61 5.30
N GLU A 113 21.59 -0.63 5.59
CA GLU A 113 22.27 -1.79 6.20
C GLU A 113 21.71 -2.07 7.60
N GLU A 114 21.54 -1.03 8.42
CA GLU A 114 20.93 -1.13 9.75
C GLU A 114 19.49 -1.63 9.68
N ALA A 115 18.68 -1.13 8.75
CA ALA A 115 17.31 -1.57 8.53
C ALA A 115 17.24 -3.07 8.22
N LEU A 116 18.07 -3.55 7.31
CA LEU A 116 18.10 -4.96 6.90
C LEU A 116 18.60 -5.86 8.04
N ALA A 117 19.60 -5.42 8.80
CA ALA A 117 20.09 -6.14 9.97
C ALA A 117 19.02 -6.23 11.07
N TYR A 118 18.29 -5.14 11.29
CA TYR A 118 17.17 -5.10 12.23
C TYR A 118 16.02 -5.99 11.79
N HIS A 119 15.57 -5.87 10.56
CA HIS A 119 14.49 -6.65 9.98
C HIS A 119 14.79 -8.16 10.03
N LYS A 120 16.04 -8.54 9.83
CA LYS A 120 16.45 -9.95 9.84
C LYS A 120 16.03 -10.69 11.11
N LYS A 121 16.00 -10.07 12.29
CA LYS A 121 15.57 -10.73 13.53
C LYS A 121 14.11 -11.19 13.48
N PHE A 122 13.24 -10.45 12.75
CA PHE A 122 11.84 -10.84 12.52
C PHE A 122 11.76 -11.97 11.49
N VAL A 123 12.55 -11.86 10.42
CA VAL A 123 12.65 -12.90 9.38
C VAL A 123 13.05 -14.25 9.96
N ASP A 124 13.93 -14.27 10.95
CA ASP A 124 14.37 -15.51 11.62
C ASP A 124 13.23 -16.23 12.38
N LEU A 125 12.09 -15.56 12.62
CA LEU A 125 10.87 -16.13 13.21
C LEU A 125 9.77 -16.42 12.17
N MET A 126 10.01 -16.18 10.88
CA MET A 126 9.09 -16.44 9.78
C MET A 126 9.44 -17.75 9.07
N PRO A 127 8.56 -18.28 8.18
CA PRO A 127 8.94 -19.41 7.33
C PRO A 127 10.08 -19.00 6.39
N GLY A 128 10.96 -19.95 6.07
CA GLY A 128 12.10 -19.70 5.17
C GLY A 128 11.70 -19.35 3.74
N GLU A 129 10.51 -19.78 3.31
CA GLU A 129 9.90 -19.40 2.04
C GLU A 129 8.73 -18.45 2.30
N THR A 130 8.80 -17.26 1.72
CA THR A 130 7.82 -16.17 1.92
C THR A 130 7.41 -15.55 0.60
N GLU A 131 7.21 -16.38 -0.40
CA GLU A 131 6.58 -15.98 -1.66
C GLU A 131 5.14 -15.53 -1.40
N TYR A 132 4.62 -14.65 -2.27
CA TYR A 132 3.27 -14.08 -2.17
C TYR A 132 2.19 -15.13 -1.89
N ALA A 133 2.21 -16.26 -2.62
CA ALA A 133 1.23 -17.32 -2.44
C ALA A 133 1.33 -18.00 -1.08
N THR A 134 2.54 -18.22 -0.58
CA THR A 134 2.79 -18.85 0.73
C THR A 134 2.32 -17.97 1.87
N VAL A 135 2.71 -16.68 1.87
CA VAL A 135 2.31 -15.72 2.91
C VAL A 135 0.79 -15.57 2.97
N ASN A 136 0.15 -15.37 1.81
CA ASN A 136 -1.30 -15.22 1.73
C ASN A 136 -2.05 -16.48 2.18
N THR A 137 -1.54 -17.67 1.84
CA THR A 137 -2.13 -18.93 2.29
C THR A 137 -2.03 -19.08 3.80
N LEU A 138 -0.85 -18.82 4.39
CA LEU A 138 -0.67 -18.90 5.83
C LEU A 138 -1.61 -17.96 6.59
N PHE A 139 -1.76 -16.72 6.12
CA PHE A 139 -2.67 -15.77 6.75
C PHE A 139 -4.13 -16.18 6.56
N LYS A 140 -4.55 -16.44 5.32
CA LYS A 140 -5.93 -16.80 4.99
C LYS A 140 -6.42 -18.09 5.71
N GLU A 141 -5.54 -19.05 5.93
CA GLU A 141 -5.86 -20.30 6.63
C GLU A 141 -5.73 -20.17 8.16
N GLY A 142 -5.40 -18.98 8.67
CA GLY A 142 -5.25 -18.73 10.11
C GLY A 142 -4.00 -19.35 10.72
N MET A 143 -3.03 -19.74 9.90
CA MET A 143 -1.72 -20.22 10.36
C MET A 143 -0.77 -19.08 10.70
N ALA A 144 -1.02 -17.88 10.19
CA ALA A 144 -0.38 -16.64 10.62
C ALA A 144 -1.41 -15.73 11.29
N HIS A 145 -1.04 -15.11 12.42
CA HIS A 145 -1.95 -14.25 13.18
C HIS A 145 -2.02 -12.84 12.58
N ALA A 146 -0.91 -12.35 12.03
CA ALA A 146 -0.81 -11.04 11.38
C ALA A 146 0.08 -11.09 10.14
N THR A 147 -0.09 -10.10 9.26
CA THR A 147 0.71 -9.92 8.06
C THR A 147 0.79 -8.45 7.65
N ILE A 148 1.81 -8.08 6.89
CA ILE A 148 1.83 -6.85 6.12
C ILE A 148 1.50 -7.20 4.67
N ALA A 149 0.38 -6.67 4.16
CA ALA A 149 -0.08 -6.94 2.80
C ALA A 149 -0.90 -5.76 2.25
N GLY A 150 -1.13 -5.74 0.95
CA GLY A 150 -1.96 -4.70 0.33
C GLY A 150 -3.46 -4.97 0.43
N PRO A 151 -4.30 -3.94 0.22
CA PRO A 151 -5.76 -4.03 0.35
C PRO A 151 -6.38 -5.09 -0.58
N TRP A 152 -5.73 -5.44 -1.68
CA TRP A 152 -6.16 -6.51 -2.60
C TRP A 152 -6.28 -7.89 -1.95
N LEU A 153 -5.66 -8.11 -0.78
CA LEU A 153 -5.79 -9.38 -0.04
C LEU A 153 -7.12 -9.47 0.72
N ILE A 154 -7.69 -8.34 1.13
CA ILE A 154 -8.84 -8.27 2.03
C ILE A 154 -10.09 -8.98 1.50
N PRO A 155 -10.52 -8.79 0.23
CA PRO A 155 -11.67 -9.52 -0.30
C PRO A 155 -11.51 -11.04 -0.16
N THR A 156 -10.35 -11.58 -0.54
CA THR A 156 -10.07 -13.02 -0.46
C THR A 156 -10.06 -13.54 0.98
N VAL A 157 -9.54 -12.74 1.92
CA VAL A 157 -9.52 -13.10 3.34
C VAL A 157 -10.93 -13.07 3.94
N ARG A 158 -11.73 -12.05 3.61
CA ARG A 158 -13.14 -11.96 4.05
C ARG A 158 -14.00 -13.09 3.48
N GLU A 159 -13.77 -13.48 2.22
CA GLU A 159 -14.45 -14.64 1.60
C GLU A 159 -14.14 -15.96 2.32
N SER A 160 -12.98 -16.10 2.96
CA SER A 160 -12.66 -17.27 3.79
C SER A 160 -13.38 -17.29 5.14
N GLY A 161 -14.12 -16.23 5.48
CA GLY A 161 -14.84 -16.08 6.75
C GLY A 161 -13.96 -15.55 7.90
N MET A 162 -12.75 -15.08 7.62
CA MET A 162 -11.88 -14.48 8.62
C MET A 162 -12.38 -13.08 8.99
N ASP A 163 -12.44 -12.79 10.28
CA ASP A 163 -12.59 -11.44 10.81
C ASP A 163 -11.21 -10.78 10.86
N VAL A 164 -10.93 -9.99 9.80
CA VAL A 164 -9.65 -9.30 9.63
C VAL A 164 -9.74 -7.88 10.19
N GLY A 165 -8.81 -7.53 11.06
CA GLY A 165 -8.58 -6.17 11.54
C GLY A 165 -7.45 -5.50 10.76
N ILE A 166 -7.51 -4.18 10.68
CA ILE A 166 -6.50 -3.31 10.09
C ILE A 166 -5.96 -2.39 11.17
N ALA A 167 -4.66 -2.20 11.17
CA ALA A 167 -4.00 -1.29 12.11
C ALA A 167 -2.92 -0.46 11.42
N SER A 168 -2.53 0.62 12.08
CA SER A 168 -1.35 1.41 11.70
C SER A 168 -0.10 0.54 11.76
N MET A 169 0.89 0.89 10.92
CA MET A 169 2.19 0.21 10.94
C MET A 169 2.89 0.40 12.29
N PRO A 170 3.50 -0.65 12.85
CA PRO A 170 4.27 -0.53 14.07
C PRO A 170 5.39 0.51 13.97
N VAL A 171 5.62 1.24 15.05
CA VAL A 171 6.74 2.18 15.17
C VAL A 171 8.02 1.40 15.44
N ILE A 172 9.07 1.68 14.70
CA ILE A 172 10.40 1.11 14.88
C ILE A 172 11.03 1.75 16.12
N ASP A 173 11.31 0.96 17.14
CA ASP A 173 11.78 1.46 18.44
C ASP A 173 13.11 2.21 18.33
N GLU A 174 14.02 1.77 17.45
CA GLU A 174 15.33 2.39 17.24
C GLU A 174 15.25 3.78 16.62
N THR A 175 14.24 4.06 15.81
CA THR A 175 14.14 5.33 15.06
C THR A 175 12.99 6.21 15.52
N GLY A 176 12.02 5.66 16.23
CA GLY A 176 10.77 6.35 16.58
C GLY A 176 9.88 6.66 15.38
N LYS A 177 10.14 6.05 14.21
CA LYS A 177 9.36 6.21 12.98
C LYS A 177 8.59 4.92 12.68
N PRO A 178 7.42 4.99 12.04
CA PRO A 178 6.70 3.79 11.63
C PRO A 178 7.45 3.04 10.52
N ILE A 179 7.18 1.75 10.38
CA ILE A 179 7.43 1.05 9.12
C ILE A 179 6.70 1.82 8.02
N ALA A 180 7.40 2.25 6.96
CA ALA A 180 6.88 3.18 5.96
C ALA A 180 6.88 2.56 4.55
N PRO A 181 5.86 1.76 4.18
CA PRO A 181 5.74 1.18 2.85
C PRO A 181 5.60 2.25 1.77
N TYR A 182 5.85 1.86 0.51
CA TYR A 182 5.55 2.71 -0.62
C TYR A 182 4.04 2.88 -0.81
N MET A 183 3.64 4.08 -1.22
CA MET A 183 2.33 4.34 -1.80
C MET A 183 2.39 4.10 -3.31
N GLY A 184 1.56 3.20 -3.81
CA GLY A 184 1.37 2.96 -5.23
C GLY A 184 0.19 3.76 -5.76
N VAL A 185 0.39 4.54 -6.82
CA VAL A 185 -0.70 5.28 -7.49
C VAL A 185 -1.05 4.58 -8.79
N GLN A 186 -2.27 4.10 -8.87
CA GLN A 186 -2.83 3.45 -10.04
C GLN A 186 -3.64 4.43 -10.87
N GLY A 187 -3.48 4.39 -12.19
CA GLY A 187 -4.16 5.32 -13.05
C GLY A 187 -4.09 4.97 -14.52
N VAL A 188 -4.63 5.86 -15.34
CA VAL A 188 -4.72 5.69 -16.78
C VAL A 188 -3.75 6.63 -17.49
N GLN A 189 -2.98 6.08 -18.40
CA GLN A 189 -2.05 6.81 -19.27
C GLN A 189 -2.58 6.82 -20.70
N VAL A 190 -2.33 7.92 -21.40
CA VAL A 190 -2.78 8.08 -22.78
C VAL A 190 -1.60 7.91 -23.73
N LEU A 191 -1.72 6.97 -24.66
CA LEU A 191 -0.74 6.81 -25.75
C LEU A 191 -0.84 7.94 -26.76
N LYS A 192 0.29 8.46 -27.26
CA LYS A 192 0.32 9.52 -28.28
C LYS A 192 -0.58 9.24 -29.49
N ASN A 193 -0.51 8.01 -30.01
CA ASN A 193 -1.36 7.61 -31.14
C ASN A 193 -2.86 7.76 -30.83
N ALA A 194 -3.29 7.43 -29.61
CA ALA A 194 -4.67 7.57 -29.20
C ALA A 194 -5.06 9.05 -29.05
N ALA A 195 -4.19 9.87 -28.45
CA ALA A 195 -4.39 11.31 -28.31
C ALA A 195 -4.51 12.01 -29.68
N GLU A 196 -3.70 11.62 -30.66
CA GLU A 196 -3.71 12.23 -31.99
C GLU A 196 -4.89 11.79 -32.85
N ASN A 197 -5.29 10.52 -32.81
CA ASN A 197 -6.26 9.96 -33.74
C ASN A 197 -7.66 9.73 -33.16
N LYS A 198 -7.82 9.80 -31.82
CA LYS A 198 -9.06 9.48 -31.10
C LYS A 198 -9.32 10.43 -29.92
N LYS A 199 -8.87 11.69 -30.01
CA LYS A 199 -8.86 12.63 -28.90
C LYS A 199 -10.22 12.70 -28.19
N ASP A 200 -11.32 12.89 -28.95
CA ASP A 200 -12.66 13.04 -28.37
C ASP A 200 -13.11 11.78 -27.61
N ALA A 201 -12.79 10.59 -28.14
CA ALA A 201 -13.12 9.35 -27.47
C ALA A 201 -12.28 9.14 -26.20
N VAL A 202 -10.99 9.49 -26.25
CA VAL A 202 -10.09 9.45 -25.07
C VAL A 202 -10.60 10.40 -24.00
N GLU A 203 -10.94 11.65 -24.37
CA GLU A 203 -11.48 12.64 -23.43
C GLU A 203 -12.76 12.12 -22.76
N GLN A 204 -13.69 11.53 -23.51
CA GLN A 204 -14.92 10.97 -22.96
C GLN A 204 -14.62 9.87 -21.93
N VAL A 205 -13.67 8.98 -22.21
CA VAL A 205 -13.25 7.93 -21.25
C VAL A 205 -12.65 8.54 -20.00
N LEU A 206 -11.70 9.49 -20.14
CA LEU A 206 -11.08 10.15 -18.99
C LEU A 206 -12.15 10.86 -18.13
N ARG A 207 -13.10 11.60 -18.76
CA ARG A 207 -14.18 12.26 -18.02
C ARG A 207 -15.11 11.32 -17.28
N VAL A 208 -15.31 10.09 -17.78
CA VAL A 208 -16.03 9.06 -17.01
C VAL A 208 -15.22 8.63 -15.80
N LEU A 209 -13.92 8.38 -15.98
CA LEU A 209 -13.03 7.94 -14.90
C LEU A 209 -12.80 9.03 -13.82
N MET A 210 -12.98 10.30 -14.19
CA MET A 210 -12.89 11.46 -13.28
C MET A 210 -14.12 11.65 -12.38
N LYS A 211 -15.18 10.88 -12.56
CA LYS A 211 -16.39 11.01 -11.74
C LYS A 211 -16.17 10.39 -10.35
N ASP A 212 -16.70 11.06 -9.32
CA ASP A 212 -16.63 10.56 -7.94
C ASP A 212 -17.29 9.19 -7.79
N GLU A 213 -18.39 8.94 -8.52
CA GLU A 213 -19.09 7.63 -8.49
C GLU A 213 -18.19 6.47 -8.94
N VAL A 214 -17.21 6.73 -9.82
CA VAL A 214 -16.25 5.71 -10.26
C VAL A 214 -15.23 5.45 -9.16
N GLY A 215 -14.70 6.48 -8.52
CA GLY A 215 -13.79 6.34 -7.37
C GLY A 215 -14.44 5.59 -6.21
N ILE A 216 -15.69 5.95 -5.87
CA ILE A 216 -16.49 5.31 -4.83
C ILE A 216 -16.73 3.82 -5.16
N ALA A 217 -17.16 3.52 -6.40
CA ALA A 217 -17.41 2.14 -6.82
C ALA A 217 -16.15 1.27 -6.78
N LEU A 218 -14.98 1.82 -7.14
CA LEU A 218 -13.71 1.12 -7.05
C LEU A 218 -13.27 0.89 -5.59
N ALA A 219 -13.46 1.88 -4.72
CA ALA A 219 -13.19 1.72 -3.29
C ALA A 219 -14.00 0.58 -2.70
N GLN A 220 -15.32 0.54 -2.94
CA GLN A 220 -16.20 -0.52 -2.48
C GLN A 220 -15.87 -1.91 -3.05
N ALA A 221 -15.43 -1.97 -4.32
CA ALA A 221 -15.16 -3.23 -4.99
C ALA A 221 -13.79 -3.84 -4.62
N SER A 222 -12.78 -3.01 -4.33
CA SER A 222 -11.39 -3.45 -4.18
C SER A 222 -10.70 -3.00 -2.89
N GLY A 223 -11.37 -2.13 -2.09
CA GLY A 223 -10.76 -1.55 -0.89
C GLY A 223 -9.64 -0.55 -1.19
N CYS A 224 -9.48 -0.08 -2.43
CA CYS A 224 -8.49 0.91 -2.81
C CYS A 224 -8.93 2.33 -2.43
N ALA A 225 -7.99 3.20 -2.08
CA ALA A 225 -8.26 4.57 -1.70
C ALA A 225 -8.42 5.47 -2.94
N PRO A 226 -9.57 6.15 -3.14
CA PRO A 226 -9.77 7.03 -4.29
C PRO A 226 -8.73 8.16 -4.33
N ALA A 227 -8.23 8.48 -5.53
CA ALA A 227 -7.30 9.60 -5.72
C ALA A 227 -7.98 10.98 -5.68
N ARG A 228 -9.31 11.05 -5.84
CA ARG A 228 -10.08 12.29 -5.80
C ARG A 228 -10.50 12.64 -4.38
N GLU A 229 -10.19 13.86 -3.93
CA GLU A 229 -10.49 14.32 -2.57
C GLU A 229 -11.97 14.29 -2.23
N ASN A 230 -12.84 14.67 -3.18
CA ASN A 230 -14.28 14.74 -2.92
C ASN A 230 -14.90 13.37 -2.59
N CYS A 231 -14.30 12.27 -3.02
CA CYS A 231 -14.78 10.92 -2.69
C CYS A 231 -14.84 10.67 -1.17
N TYR A 232 -13.99 11.31 -0.39
CA TYR A 232 -13.94 11.17 1.07
C TYR A 232 -15.05 11.92 1.81
N SER A 233 -15.89 12.69 1.11
CA SER A 233 -17.10 13.29 1.66
C SER A 233 -18.29 12.31 1.72
N TYR A 234 -18.17 11.15 1.06
CA TYR A 234 -19.21 10.14 0.99
C TYR A 234 -19.00 9.07 2.05
N GLU A 235 -20.09 8.63 2.68
CA GLU A 235 -20.05 7.63 3.77
C GLU A 235 -19.48 6.28 3.30
N GLU A 236 -19.71 5.92 2.06
CA GLU A 236 -19.20 4.70 1.42
C GLU A 236 -17.67 4.64 1.38
N VAL A 237 -17.00 5.79 1.44
CA VAL A 237 -15.53 5.90 1.44
C VAL A 237 -15.00 6.19 2.83
N ASN A 238 -15.54 7.22 3.50
CA ASN A 238 -15.05 7.61 4.82
C ASN A 238 -15.45 6.66 5.95
N GLY A 239 -16.43 5.81 5.73
CA GLY A 239 -16.84 4.74 6.65
C GLY A 239 -16.06 3.43 6.45
N ASP A 240 -15.22 3.31 5.41
CA ASP A 240 -14.41 2.12 5.18
C ASP A 240 -13.07 2.21 5.92
N GLU A 241 -12.89 1.31 6.93
CA GLU A 241 -11.66 1.29 7.75
C GLU A 241 -10.39 1.06 6.94
N VAL A 242 -10.48 0.29 5.85
CA VAL A 242 -9.33 -0.03 4.98
C VAL A 242 -8.89 1.21 4.20
N VAL A 243 -9.87 1.90 3.60
CA VAL A 243 -9.62 3.13 2.82
C VAL A 243 -9.06 4.22 3.73
N MET A 244 -9.62 4.36 4.93
CA MET A 244 -9.17 5.40 5.87
C MET A 244 -7.79 5.09 6.45
N ALA A 245 -7.46 3.84 6.71
CA ALA A 245 -6.11 3.44 7.14
C ALA A 245 -5.00 3.74 6.10
N MET A 246 -5.35 3.82 4.82
CA MET A 246 -4.40 4.22 3.77
C MET A 246 -4.24 5.74 3.65
N LYS A 247 -5.21 6.51 4.17
CA LYS A 247 -5.18 7.98 4.12
C LYS A 247 -4.34 8.57 5.25
N GLU A 248 -4.25 7.90 6.40
CA GLU A 248 -3.46 8.30 7.58
C GLU A 248 -1.95 8.11 7.36
#